data_0bbc433d8e418d522179d1ef54d0b0f4
#
_entry.id   0bbc433d8e418d522179d1ef54d0b0f4
#
_cell.length_a   1.000
_cell.length_b   1.000
_cell.length_c   1.000
_cell.angle_alpha   90.00
_cell.angle_beta   90.00
_cell.angle_gamma   90.00
#
_symmetry.space_group_name_H-M   'P 1'
#
loop_
_entity.id
_entity.type
_entity.pdbx_description
1 polymer ?
#
loop_
_entity_poly.entity_id
_entity_poly.type
_entity_poly.pdbx_seq_one_letter_code
_entity_poly.pdbx_strand_id
1 'polypeptide(L)'
;MNKIKIIALFGASASGKDTIQKWVTANYENVNSIISCTTRPKRDYEENQIDYHFISLEEFTKYLLEGQMVEATDFRGWFYGTPFWALDPEDVNIGVFNIAGIEALLQDNRLEVFPIYVNASDKVRLLRSLNQEEEPDCDEICGRFQTDKKDFDFIDFPHVVINNNGPGLNEEALRTIFNNVIN
;
A
#
# COMPACT_ATOMS: atom_id res chain seq x y z
N MET A 1 21.73 -12.95 -9.32
CA MET A 1 20.57 -13.18 -8.43
C MET A 1 19.36 -12.56 -9.11
N ASN A 2 18.24 -13.23 -9.14
CA ASN A 2 17.00 -12.63 -9.60
C ASN A 2 16.61 -11.50 -8.63
N LYS A 3 16.02 -10.42 -9.15
CA LYS A 3 15.48 -9.37 -8.30
C LYS A 3 14.18 -9.83 -7.65
N ILE A 4 13.91 -9.39 -6.42
CA ILE A 4 12.64 -9.61 -5.75
C ILE A 4 11.59 -8.70 -6.41
N LYS A 5 10.50 -9.27 -6.91
CA LYS A 5 9.43 -8.52 -7.57
C LYS A 5 8.47 -7.94 -6.54
N ILE A 6 8.16 -6.65 -6.68
CA ILE A 6 7.20 -5.95 -5.81
C ILE A 6 6.18 -5.18 -6.65
N ILE A 7 4.91 -5.51 -6.50
CA ILE A 7 3.79 -4.69 -6.95
C ILE A 7 3.48 -3.68 -5.85
N ALA A 8 3.78 -2.41 -6.10
CA ALA A 8 3.60 -1.34 -5.14
C ALA A 8 2.31 -0.58 -5.44
N LEU A 9 1.22 -0.91 -4.73
CA LEU A 9 -0.05 -0.18 -4.83
C LEU A 9 0.05 1.13 -4.07
N PHE A 10 -0.35 2.22 -4.71
CA PHE A 10 -0.41 3.53 -4.06
C PHE A 10 -1.60 4.35 -4.57
N GLY A 11 -1.91 5.43 -3.87
CA GLY A 11 -3.03 6.30 -4.22
C GLY A 11 -3.74 6.82 -2.98
N ALA A 12 -4.62 7.75 -3.20
CA ALA A 12 -5.32 8.47 -2.16
C ALA A 12 -6.18 7.55 -1.25
N SER A 13 -6.51 8.03 -0.07
CA SER A 13 -7.37 7.33 0.90
C SER A 13 -8.69 6.92 0.26
N ALA A 14 -9.20 5.74 0.61
CA ALA A 14 -10.43 5.14 0.06
C ALA A 14 -10.47 4.97 -1.47
N SER A 15 -9.31 4.95 -2.15
CA SER A 15 -9.24 4.61 -3.59
C SER A 15 -9.48 3.13 -3.87
N GLY A 16 -9.35 2.24 -2.86
CA GLY A 16 -9.59 0.81 -2.96
C GLY A 16 -8.34 -0.05 -3.11
N LYS A 17 -7.18 0.44 -2.69
CA LYS A 17 -5.91 -0.30 -2.72
C LYS A 17 -5.99 -1.65 -2.00
N ASP A 18 -6.49 -1.66 -0.76
CA ASP A 18 -6.60 -2.88 0.05
C ASP A 18 -7.55 -3.90 -0.59
N THR A 19 -8.64 -3.42 -1.22
CA THR A 19 -9.58 -4.28 -1.94
C THR A 19 -8.91 -4.93 -3.15
N ILE A 20 -8.08 -4.17 -3.90
CA ILE A 20 -7.32 -4.70 -5.02
C ILE A 20 -6.26 -5.68 -4.54
N GLN A 21 -5.51 -5.38 -3.48
CA GLN A 21 -4.52 -6.29 -2.90
C GLN A 21 -5.16 -7.62 -2.50
N LYS A 22 -6.27 -7.58 -1.76
CA LYS A 22 -7.04 -8.78 -1.36
C LYS A 22 -7.54 -9.56 -2.58
N TRP A 23 -8.01 -8.87 -3.61
CA TRP A 23 -8.45 -9.52 -4.83
C TRP A 23 -7.29 -10.21 -5.56
N VAL A 24 -6.13 -9.57 -5.67
CA VAL A 24 -4.94 -10.16 -6.33
C VAL A 24 -4.49 -11.40 -5.57
N THR A 25 -4.31 -11.33 -4.27
CA THR A 25 -3.86 -12.48 -3.45
C THR A 25 -4.86 -13.63 -3.44
N ALA A 26 -6.15 -13.37 -3.66
CA ALA A 26 -7.16 -14.41 -3.79
C ALA A 26 -7.22 -15.07 -5.18
N ASN A 27 -6.67 -14.43 -6.22
CA ASN A 27 -6.76 -14.91 -7.61
C ASN A 27 -5.42 -15.41 -8.20
N TYR A 28 -4.29 -15.20 -7.49
CA TYR A 28 -2.95 -15.60 -7.92
C TYR A 28 -2.23 -16.30 -6.78
N GLU A 29 -1.89 -17.58 -6.98
CA GLU A 29 -1.27 -18.42 -5.93
C GLU A 29 0.20 -18.02 -5.64
N ASN A 30 0.90 -17.46 -6.64
CA ASN A 30 2.29 -17.03 -6.56
C ASN A 30 2.44 -15.54 -6.19
N VAL A 31 1.55 -15.04 -5.33
CA VAL A 31 1.58 -13.66 -4.86
C VAL A 31 1.56 -13.62 -3.33
N ASN A 32 2.64 -13.09 -2.75
CA ASN A 32 2.78 -12.85 -1.33
C ASN A 32 2.23 -11.46 -0.95
N SER A 33 1.32 -11.41 0.02
CA SER A 33 0.82 -10.14 0.59
C SER A 33 1.83 -9.58 1.58
N ILE A 34 2.40 -8.43 1.29
CA ILE A 34 3.29 -7.73 2.21
C ILE A 34 2.46 -7.19 3.38
N ILE A 35 2.86 -7.54 4.60
CA ILE A 35 2.34 -6.97 5.84
C ILE A 35 3.45 -6.08 6.42
N SER A 36 3.28 -4.77 6.30
CA SER A 36 4.25 -3.78 6.79
C SER A 36 4.17 -3.61 8.31
N CYS A 37 5.23 -3.07 8.90
CA CYS A 37 5.26 -2.64 10.30
C CYS A 37 4.77 -1.20 10.43
N THR A 38 4.15 -0.88 11.57
CA THR A 38 3.82 0.49 11.94
C THR A 38 3.91 0.71 13.43
N THR A 39 4.29 1.94 13.83
CA THR A 39 4.26 2.39 15.23
C THR A 39 2.92 3.04 15.60
N ARG A 40 2.01 3.20 14.64
CA ARG A 40 0.66 3.72 14.89
C ARG A 40 -0.13 2.76 15.77
N PRO A 41 -0.93 3.25 16.73
CA PRO A 41 -1.88 2.41 17.44
C PRO A 41 -2.84 1.71 16.49
N LYS A 42 -3.14 0.46 16.80
CA LYS A 42 -4.12 -0.36 16.07
C LYS A 42 -5.52 0.24 16.21
N ARG A 43 -6.27 0.35 15.12
CA ARG A 43 -7.70 0.70 15.16
C ARG A 43 -8.54 -0.49 15.58
N ASP A 44 -9.78 -0.25 16.03
CA ASP A 44 -10.65 -1.31 16.56
C ASP A 44 -10.99 -2.41 15.55
N TYR A 45 -11.09 -2.05 14.27
CA TYR A 45 -11.39 -2.97 13.16
C TYR A 45 -10.16 -3.61 12.51
N GLU A 46 -8.95 -3.26 12.92
CA GLU A 46 -7.71 -3.83 12.40
C GLU A 46 -7.24 -5.02 13.24
N GLU A 47 -6.51 -5.94 12.62
CA GLU A 47 -5.91 -7.10 13.29
C GLU A 47 -4.39 -7.10 13.12
N ASN A 48 -3.69 -7.37 14.25
CA ASN A 48 -2.23 -7.49 14.23
C ASN A 48 -1.79 -8.69 13.40
N GLN A 49 -0.75 -8.51 12.58
CA GLN A 49 -0.22 -9.51 11.65
C GLN A 49 -1.16 -9.84 10.46
N ILE A 50 -2.25 -9.10 10.30
CA ILE A 50 -3.13 -9.17 9.14
C ILE A 50 -3.10 -7.84 8.38
N ASP A 51 -3.42 -6.73 9.07
CA ASP A 51 -3.39 -5.40 8.44
C ASP A 51 -1.99 -4.78 8.54
N TYR A 52 -1.36 -4.88 9.72
CA TYR A 52 0.00 -4.44 10.02
C TYR A 52 0.63 -5.28 11.12
N HIS A 53 1.96 -5.29 11.19
CA HIS A 53 2.70 -5.59 12.41
C HIS A 53 2.74 -4.32 13.26
N PHE A 54 1.85 -4.21 14.25
CA PHE A 54 1.83 -3.08 15.17
C PHE A 54 2.92 -3.26 16.21
N ILE A 55 4.00 -2.47 16.11
CA ILE A 55 5.20 -2.60 16.93
C ILE A 55 5.52 -1.30 17.67
N SER A 56 6.35 -1.40 18.70
CA SER A 56 6.82 -0.21 19.44
C SER A 56 7.80 0.61 18.60
N LEU A 57 7.95 1.90 18.95
CA LEU A 57 8.96 2.76 18.33
C LEU A 57 10.39 2.21 18.57
N GLU A 58 10.64 1.59 19.72
CA GLU A 58 11.93 0.98 20.05
C GLU A 58 12.24 -0.18 19.09
N GLU A 59 11.28 -1.06 18.87
CA GLU A 59 11.40 -2.21 17.96
C GLU A 59 11.55 -1.76 16.50
N PHE A 60 10.76 -0.77 16.07
CA PHE A 60 10.91 -0.18 14.73
C PHE A 60 12.30 0.41 14.52
N THR A 61 12.78 1.19 15.50
CA THR A 61 14.11 1.80 15.46
C THR A 61 15.22 0.74 15.39
N LYS A 62 15.06 -0.36 16.14
CA LYS A 62 15.99 -1.48 16.09
C LYS A 62 16.06 -2.08 14.66
N TYR A 63 14.93 -2.40 14.03
CA TYR A 63 14.91 -2.92 12.66
C TYR A 63 15.57 -1.96 11.66
N LEU A 64 15.35 -0.65 11.84
CA LEU A 64 15.96 0.37 10.98
C LEU A 64 17.49 0.41 11.15
N LEU A 65 17.99 0.43 12.39
CA LEU A 65 19.44 0.47 12.69
C LEU A 65 20.17 -0.82 12.28
N GLU A 66 19.50 -1.96 12.33
CA GLU A 66 20.04 -3.25 11.90
C GLU A 66 19.96 -3.45 10.38
N GLY A 67 19.44 -2.46 9.63
CA GLY A 67 19.29 -2.54 8.16
C GLY A 67 18.30 -3.61 7.71
N GLN A 68 17.34 -3.95 8.54
CA GLN A 68 16.33 -4.97 8.26
C GLN A 68 15.11 -4.43 7.48
N MET A 69 15.05 -3.11 7.25
CA MET A 69 13.96 -2.49 6.49
C MET A 69 14.32 -2.34 5.00
N VAL A 70 13.37 -2.67 4.14
CA VAL A 70 13.44 -2.44 2.69
C VAL A 70 13.13 -0.96 2.40
N GLU A 71 12.13 -0.44 3.08
CA GLU A 71 11.77 0.98 3.10
C GLU A 71 11.25 1.34 4.50
N ALA A 72 11.37 2.60 4.85
CA ALA A 72 10.79 3.17 6.06
C ALA A 72 10.45 4.64 5.84
N THR A 73 9.25 5.04 6.25
CA THR A 73 8.76 6.42 6.08
C THR A 73 8.08 6.92 7.34
N ASP A 74 8.12 8.23 7.55
CA ASP A 74 7.25 8.92 8.50
C ASP A 74 5.99 9.39 7.76
N PHE A 75 4.84 9.06 8.28
CA PHE A 75 3.58 9.53 7.77
C PHE A 75 2.65 9.92 8.91
N ARG A 76 2.32 11.21 8.99
CA ARG A 76 1.45 11.80 10.04
C ARG A 76 1.93 11.52 11.47
N GLY A 77 3.25 11.56 11.68
CA GLY A 77 3.88 11.35 12.99
C GLY A 77 3.95 9.90 13.45
N TRP A 78 3.63 8.95 12.56
CA TRP A 78 3.81 7.52 12.79
C TRP A 78 4.78 6.94 11.76
N PHE A 79 5.60 5.99 12.18
CA PHE A 79 6.50 5.29 11.28
C PHE A 79 5.80 4.10 10.64
N TYR A 80 6.10 3.91 9.36
CA TYR A 80 5.70 2.76 8.55
C TYR A 80 6.93 2.22 7.85
N GLY A 81 7.03 0.91 7.70
CA GLY A 81 8.16 0.32 7.01
C GLY A 81 7.95 -1.15 6.70
N THR A 82 8.63 -1.61 5.68
CA THR A 82 8.55 -2.99 5.22
C THR A 82 9.86 -3.70 5.54
N PRO A 83 9.86 -4.68 6.44
CA PRO A 83 11.07 -5.45 6.72
C PRO A 83 11.33 -6.48 5.62
N PHE A 84 12.62 -6.84 5.42
CA PHE A 84 13.02 -7.85 4.43
C PHE A 84 12.35 -9.22 4.64
N TRP A 85 12.11 -9.61 5.87
CA TRP A 85 11.46 -10.89 6.17
C TRP A 85 9.96 -10.93 5.79
N ALA A 86 9.35 -9.79 5.48
CA ALA A 86 7.97 -9.72 4.95
C ALA A 86 7.89 -9.99 3.44
N LEU A 87 9.05 -10.08 2.76
CA LEU A 87 9.12 -10.37 1.32
C LEU A 87 9.39 -11.85 1.09
N ASP A 88 8.70 -12.42 0.13
CA ASP A 88 9.02 -13.73 -0.41
C ASP A 88 9.96 -13.55 -1.61
N PRO A 89 11.14 -14.18 -1.63
CA PRO A 89 12.10 -14.08 -2.73
C PRO A 89 11.71 -14.86 -3.98
N GLU A 90 10.81 -15.84 -3.87
CA GLU A 90 10.38 -16.72 -4.96
C GLU A 90 9.08 -16.24 -5.62
N ASP A 91 8.21 -15.58 -4.84
CA ASP A 91 6.92 -15.09 -5.27
C ASP A 91 6.95 -13.59 -5.63
N VAL A 92 5.89 -13.13 -6.31
CA VAL A 92 5.65 -11.70 -6.51
C VAL A 92 5.02 -11.12 -5.25
N ASN A 93 5.66 -10.11 -4.67
CA ASN A 93 5.16 -9.45 -3.48
C ASN A 93 4.21 -8.32 -3.85
N ILE A 94 3.10 -8.14 -3.14
CA ILE A 94 2.19 -7.02 -3.31
C ILE A 94 1.95 -6.31 -1.99
N GLY A 95 2.03 -4.97 -1.99
CA GLY A 95 1.79 -4.17 -0.80
C GLY A 95 1.29 -2.76 -1.12
N VAL A 96 0.81 -2.07 -0.09
CA VAL A 96 0.36 -0.67 -0.16
C VAL A 96 1.43 0.24 0.41
N PHE A 97 1.82 1.25 -0.36
CA PHE A 97 2.89 2.17 0.00
C PHE A 97 2.45 3.62 -0.17
N ASN A 98 3.12 4.54 0.52
CA ASN A 98 3.08 5.96 0.20
C ASN A 98 4.14 6.29 -0.87
N ILE A 99 4.13 7.51 -1.40
CA ILE A 99 5.06 7.93 -2.46
C ILE A 99 6.52 7.79 -2.02
N ALA A 100 6.86 8.27 -0.83
CA ALA A 100 8.24 8.19 -0.32
C ALA A 100 8.72 6.73 -0.16
N GLY A 101 7.82 5.82 0.26
CA GLY A 101 8.12 4.39 0.31
C GLY A 101 8.43 3.81 -1.07
N ILE A 102 7.64 4.16 -2.10
CA ILE A 102 7.90 3.71 -3.48
C ILE A 102 9.22 4.27 -4.00
N GLU A 103 9.51 5.54 -3.76
CA GLU A 103 10.79 6.14 -4.15
C GLU A 103 11.99 5.40 -3.53
N ALA A 104 11.87 5.01 -2.25
CA ALA A 104 12.89 4.19 -1.58
C ALA A 104 13.02 2.80 -2.21
N LEU A 105 11.89 2.12 -2.49
CA LEU A 105 11.90 0.82 -3.17
C LEU A 105 12.55 0.90 -4.56
N LEU A 106 12.26 1.93 -5.34
CA LEU A 106 12.82 2.13 -6.69
C LEU A 106 14.34 2.36 -6.69
N GLN A 107 14.90 2.83 -5.58
CA GLN A 107 16.36 3.03 -5.43
C GLN A 107 17.08 1.74 -5.03
N ASP A 108 16.39 0.72 -4.55
CA ASP A 108 17.00 -0.55 -4.16
C ASP A 108 17.20 -1.45 -5.39
N ASN A 109 18.45 -1.65 -5.79
CA ASN A 109 18.82 -2.45 -6.96
C ASN A 109 18.55 -3.97 -6.81
N ARG A 110 18.22 -4.44 -5.62
CA ARG A 110 17.80 -5.83 -5.34
C ARG A 110 16.36 -6.10 -5.74
N LEU A 111 15.58 -5.02 -5.95
CA LEU A 111 14.14 -5.07 -6.22
C LEU A 111 13.83 -4.81 -7.69
N GLU A 112 12.74 -5.40 -8.15
CA GLU A 112 12.04 -5.05 -9.40
C GLU A 112 10.66 -4.55 -9.02
N VAL A 113 10.46 -3.23 -9.06
CA VAL A 113 9.26 -2.58 -8.53
C VAL A 113 8.31 -2.19 -9.65
N PHE A 114 7.03 -2.54 -9.49
CA PHE A 114 5.94 -2.20 -10.39
C PHE A 114 4.95 -1.26 -9.68
N PRO A 115 5.14 0.07 -9.77
CA PRO A 115 4.23 1.02 -9.15
C PRO A 115 2.88 1.04 -9.86
N ILE A 116 1.78 0.90 -9.10
CA ILE A 116 0.41 0.93 -9.61
C ILE A 116 -0.39 1.97 -8.83
N TYR A 117 -0.75 3.05 -9.52
CA TYR A 117 -1.59 4.12 -8.97
C TYR A 117 -3.06 3.72 -9.02
N VAL A 118 -3.69 3.59 -7.86
CA VAL A 118 -5.13 3.33 -7.75
C VAL A 118 -5.85 4.66 -7.61
N ASN A 119 -6.47 5.09 -8.72
CA ASN A 119 -7.20 6.35 -8.80
C ASN A 119 -8.70 6.14 -8.60
N ALA A 120 -9.34 7.01 -7.82
CA ALA A 120 -10.78 7.14 -7.72
C ALA A 120 -11.16 8.61 -7.51
N SER A 121 -12.30 9.02 -8.05
CA SER A 121 -12.77 10.41 -7.90
C SER A 121 -13.05 10.76 -6.44
N ASP A 122 -12.89 12.03 -6.09
CA ASP A 122 -13.14 12.54 -4.74
C ASP A 122 -14.53 12.15 -4.22
N LYS A 123 -15.55 12.23 -5.10
CA LYS A 123 -16.93 11.82 -4.76
C LYS A 123 -16.98 10.34 -4.33
N VAL A 124 -16.36 9.44 -5.10
CA VAL A 124 -16.37 8.00 -4.81
C VAL A 124 -15.61 7.71 -3.52
N ARG A 125 -14.44 8.32 -3.35
CA ARG A 125 -13.60 8.17 -2.15
C ARG A 125 -14.31 8.67 -0.90
N LEU A 126 -14.96 9.85 -0.98
CA LEU A 126 -15.69 10.42 0.14
C LEU A 126 -16.87 9.53 0.57
N LEU A 127 -17.66 9.05 -0.41
CA LEU A 127 -18.76 8.13 -0.12
C LEU A 127 -18.27 6.83 0.51
N ARG A 128 -17.15 6.27 0.04
CA ARG A 128 -16.55 5.07 0.63
C ARG A 128 -16.09 5.32 2.06
N SER A 129 -15.40 6.44 2.33
CA SER A 129 -14.92 6.79 3.66
C SER A 129 -16.07 6.97 4.66
N LEU A 130 -17.15 7.63 4.25
CA LEU A 130 -18.33 7.84 5.10
C LEU A 130 -19.12 6.55 5.39
N ASN A 131 -19.01 5.53 4.52
CA ASN A 131 -19.71 4.26 4.69
C ASN A 131 -18.84 3.16 5.33
N GLN A 132 -17.58 3.43 5.70
CA GLN A 132 -16.71 2.43 6.34
C GLN A 132 -17.04 2.18 7.80
N GLU A 133 -17.59 3.15 8.48
CA GLU A 133 -17.91 3.13 9.91
C GLU A 133 -19.34 3.64 10.14
N GLU A 134 -20.01 3.18 11.20
CA GLU A 134 -21.34 3.65 11.54
C GLU A 134 -21.32 5.12 11.99
N GLU A 135 -20.28 5.52 12.71
CA GLU A 135 -20.05 6.91 13.16
C GLU A 135 -18.69 7.42 12.63
N PRO A 136 -18.61 7.87 11.35
CA PRO A 136 -17.35 8.27 10.75
C PRO A 136 -16.82 9.58 11.34
N ASP A 137 -15.51 9.61 11.67
CA ASP A 137 -14.81 10.83 12.04
C ASP A 137 -14.62 11.73 10.79
N CYS A 138 -15.53 12.69 10.65
CA CYS A 138 -15.52 13.62 9.51
C CYS A 138 -14.28 14.53 9.49
N ASP A 139 -13.73 14.90 10.64
CA ASP A 139 -12.54 15.74 10.71
C ASP A 139 -11.30 14.95 10.25
N GLU A 140 -11.18 13.69 10.66
CA GLU A 140 -10.12 12.81 10.15
C GLU A 140 -10.26 12.60 8.64
N ILE A 141 -11.47 12.33 8.13
CA ILE A 141 -11.73 12.16 6.70
C ILE A 141 -11.33 13.41 5.92
N CYS A 142 -11.75 14.59 6.35
CA CYS A 142 -11.40 15.86 5.70
C CYS A 142 -9.89 16.11 5.72
N GLY A 143 -9.23 15.83 6.85
CA GLY A 143 -7.78 15.94 6.98
C GLY A 143 -7.03 15.01 6.01
N ARG A 144 -7.48 13.75 5.84
CA ARG A 144 -6.93 12.82 4.85
C ARG A 144 -7.07 13.35 3.43
N PHE A 145 -8.24 13.87 3.07
CA PHE A 145 -8.49 14.42 1.73
C PHE A 145 -7.60 15.62 1.40
N GLN A 146 -7.34 16.49 2.38
CA GLN A 146 -6.45 17.63 2.19
C GLN A 146 -4.99 17.20 2.01
N THR A 147 -4.54 16.20 2.76
CA THR A 147 -3.19 15.63 2.64
C THR A 147 -3.03 14.93 1.30
N ASP A 148 -3.99 14.06 0.93
CA ASP A 148 -3.97 13.32 -0.33
C ASP A 148 -3.84 14.26 -1.54
N LYS A 149 -4.53 15.41 -1.55
CA LYS A 149 -4.42 16.39 -2.65
C LYS A 149 -3.02 16.94 -2.83
N LYS A 150 -2.25 17.06 -1.75
CA LYS A 150 -0.86 17.53 -1.80
C LYS A 150 0.08 16.40 -2.21
N ASP A 151 -0.12 15.22 -1.62
CA ASP A 151 0.75 14.07 -1.82
C ASP A 151 0.67 13.53 -3.26
N PHE A 152 -0.50 13.60 -3.89
CA PHE A 152 -0.75 13.08 -5.24
C PHE A 152 -0.88 14.16 -6.32
N ASP A 153 -0.50 15.42 -6.04
CA ASP A 153 -0.49 16.52 -7.02
C ASP A 153 0.56 16.29 -8.13
N PHE A 154 1.69 15.71 -7.75
CA PHE A 154 2.77 15.37 -8.68
C PHE A 154 3.42 14.03 -8.32
N ILE A 155 3.55 13.14 -9.32
CA ILE A 155 4.18 11.82 -9.19
C ILE A 155 5.31 11.74 -10.23
N ASP A 156 6.55 11.69 -9.77
CA ASP A 156 7.76 11.77 -10.59
C ASP A 156 8.42 10.40 -10.86
N PHE A 157 7.63 9.37 -11.04
CA PHE A 157 8.12 8.06 -11.47
C PHE A 157 7.11 7.36 -12.39
N PRO A 158 7.58 6.45 -13.30
CA PRO A 158 6.71 5.67 -14.15
C PRO A 158 5.77 4.77 -13.33
N HIS A 159 4.48 4.76 -13.66
CA HIS A 159 3.48 3.93 -13.00
C HIS A 159 2.32 3.56 -13.94
N VAL A 160 1.63 2.47 -13.59
CA VAL A 160 0.37 2.07 -14.22
C VAL A 160 -0.79 2.68 -13.44
N VAL A 161 -1.86 3.10 -14.12
CA VAL A 161 -3.05 3.69 -13.47
C VAL A 161 -4.23 2.72 -13.54
N ILE A 162 -4.82 2.43 -12.39
CA ILE A 162 -6.11 1.73 -12.27
C ILE A 162 -7.18 2.75 -11.89
N ASN A 163 -8.18 2.97 -12.75
CA ASN A 163 -9.34 3.81 -12.44
C ASN A 163 -10.44 3.00 -11.75
N ASN A 164 -10.58 3.18 -10.45
CA ASN A 164 -11.50 2.42 -9.59
C ASN A 164 -12.72 3.25 -9.16
N ASN A 165 -13.49 3.74 -10.13
CA ASN A 165 -14.69 4.58 -9.91
C ASN A 165 -16.01 3.79 -9.86
N GLY A 166 -15.97 2.49 -10.15
CA GLY A 166 -17.15 1.65 -10.22
C GLY A 166 -17.72 1.26 -8.85
N PRO A 167 -18.91 0.68 -8.83
CA PRO A 167 -19.53 0.13 -7.62
C PRO A 167 -18.80 -1.14 -7.11
N GLY A 168 -17.95 -1.74 -7.95
CA GLY A 168 -17.12 -2.90 -7.65
C GLY A 168 -15.86 -2.89 -8.50
N LEU A 169 -15.01 -3.91 -8.34
CA LEU A 169 -13.79 -4.06 -9.12
C LEU A 169 -14.08 -4.41 -10.58
N ASN A 170 -13.35 -3.79 -11.49
CA ASN A 170 -13.30 -4.23 -12.88
C ASN A 170 -12.28 -5.36 -13.03
N GLU A 171 -12.72 -6.60 -12.77
CA GLU A 171 -11.82 -7.77 -12.73
C GLU A 171 -11.12 -8.04 -14.07
N GLU A 172 -11.76 -7.79 -15.21
CA GLU A 172 -11.14 -7.98 -16.52
C GLU A 172 -9.94 -7.04 -16.72
N ALA A 173 -10.10 -5.76 -16.36
CA ALA A 173 -9.02 -4.80 -16.40
C ALA A 173 -7.89 -5.16 -15.43
N LEU A 174 -8.24 -5.62 -14.22
CA LEU A 174 -7.26 -6.07 -13.24
C LEU A 174 -6.48 -7.28 -13.76
N ARG A 175 -7.15 -8.30 -14.29
CA ARG A 175 -6.48 -9.48 -14.89
C ARG A 175 -5.52 -9.07 -16.01
N THR A 176 -5.90 -8.13 -16.85
CA THR A 176 -5.04 -7.64 -17.94
C THR A 176 -3.75 -7.00 -17.39
N ILE A 177 -3.85 -6.19 -16.34
CA ILE A 177 -2.70 -5.52 -15.72
C ILE A 177 -1.81 -6.53 -14.99
N PHE A 178 -2.40 -7.33 -14.09
CA PHE A 178 -1.63 -8.21 -13.21
C PHE A 178 -1.03 -9.41 -13.93
N ASN A 179 -1.66 -9.96 -14.96
CA ASN A 179 -1.06 -11.02 -15.78
C ASN A 179 0.25 -10.59 -16.45
N ASN A 180 0.40 -9.31 -16.80
CA ASN A 180 1.63 -8.78 -17.41
C ASN A 180 2.78 -8.61 -16.40
N VAL A 181 2.49 -8.59 -15.11
CA VAL A 181 3.49 -8.39 -14.05
C VAL A 181 3.83 -9.71 -13.35
N ILE A 182 2.81 -10.56 -13.15
CA ILE A 182 2.95 -11.80 -12.36
C ILE A 182 3.47 -12.96 -13.21
N ASN A 183 3.09 -13.04 -14.48
CA ASN A 183 3.53 -14.08 -15.43
C ASN A 183 4.69 -13.59 -16.31
#